data_03041026e82aee2ed22e4e6145d572e9
#
_entry.id   03041026e82aee2ed22e4e6145d572e9
#
_cell.length_a   1.000
_cell.length_b   1.000
_cell.length_c   1.000
_cell.angle_alpha   90.00
_cell.angle_beta   90.00
_cell.angle_gamma   90.00
#
_symmetry.space_group_name_H-M   'P 1'
#
loop_
_entity.id
_entity.type
_entity.pdbx_description
1 polymer ?
#
loop_
_entity_poly.entity_id
_entity_poly.type
_entity_poly.pdbx_seq_one_letter_code
_entity_poly.pdbx_strand_id
1 'polypeptide(L)'
;RPNRSAEHAIAQAYAFMQKSHLHFVVDIDIKGFFDNVNHGKLLKQMWAMGIRDKKLLTIISCMLKAEVAGIGFPDKGTPQGGIISPLLSNIVLNELDWWIASQFERMPTKRQYSQQIAKNGTEIRGHVYSSLRKYTNLKECFIVRYADDFKIFCRSLLRQNVVKRTIRA
;
A
#
# COMPACT_ATOMS: atom_id res chain seq x y z
N ARG A 1 4.41 1.62 9.54
CA ARG A 1 4.14 3.03 9.92
C ARG A 1 4.23 3.15 11.44
N PRO A 2 4.73 4.26 11.98
CA PRO A 2 4.76 4.47 13.42
C PRO A 2 3.37 4.23 14.05
N ASN A 3 3.33 3.63 15.23
CA ASN A 3 2.09 3.32 15.96
C ASN A 3 1.08 2.46 15.19
N ARG A 4 1.52 1.62 14.27
CA ARG A 4 0.69 0.63 13.55
C ARG A 4 1.22 -0.77 13.80
N SER A 5 0.33 -1.69 14.17
CA SER A 5 0.62 -3.11 14.44
C SER A 5 -0.27 -4.02 13.60
N ALA A 6 -0.05 -5.32 13.67
CA ALA A 6 -0.92 -6.31 13.05
C ALA A 6 -2.36 -6.22 13.59
N GLU A 7 -2.53 -5.96 14.90
CA GLU A 7 -3.84 -5.81 15.52
C GLU A 7 -4.61 -4.62 14.92
N HIS A 8 -3.92 -3.51 14.61
CA HIS A 8 -4.56 -2.38 13.93
C HIS A 8 -5.03 -2.76 12.52
N ALA A 9 -4.28 -3.59 11.80
CA ALA A 9 -4.69 -4.07 10.48
C ALA A 9 -5.94 -4.97 10.59
N ILE A 10 -5.96 -5.87 11.57
CA ILE A 10 -7.11 -6.74 11.85
C ILE A 10 -8.34 -5.91 12.25
N ALA A 11 -8.17 -4.95 13.17
CA ALA A 11 -9.26 -4.07 13.59
C ALA A 11 -9.82 -3.24 12.42
N GLN A 12 -8.97 -2.79 11.50
CA GLN A 12 -9.39 -2.08 10.30
C GLN A 12 -10.14 -2.99 9.33
N ALA A 13 -9.66 -4.21 9.10
CA ALA A 13 -10.34 -5.21 8.29
C ALA A 13 -11.73 -5.53 8.85
N TYR A 14 -11.81 -5.76 10.17
CA TYR A 14 -13.08 -5.97 10.86
C TYR A 14 -14.03 -4.77 10.68
N ALA A 15 -13.53 -3.55 10.85
CA ALA A 15 -14.34 -2.35 10.66
C ALA A 15 -14.87 -2.21 9.22
N PHE A 16 -14.09 -2.58 8.21
CA PHE A 16 -14.55 -2.58 6.82
C PHE A 16 -15.65 -3.60 6.58
N MET A 17 -15.55 -4.80 7.10
CA MET A 17 -16.57 -5.84 6.96
C MET A 17 -17.84 -5.52 7.75
N GLN A 18 -17.74 -5.17 9.02
CA GLN A 18 -18.88 -4.99 9.91
C GLN A 18 -19.54 -3.62 9.78
N LYS A 19 -18.76 -2.54 9.86
CA LYS A 19 -19.30 -1.17 9.87
C LYS A 19 -19.53 -0.60 8.48
N SER A 20 -18.69 -0.96 7.52
CA SER A 20 -18.79 -0.43 6.15
C SER A 20 -19.48 -1.38 5.17
N HIS A 21 -19.83 -2.59 5.60
CA HIS A 21 -20.49 -3.61 4.78
C HIS A 21 -19.74 -3.94 3.48
N LEU A 22 -18.40 -4.02 3.56
CA LEU A 22 -17.52 -4.37 2.45
C LEU A 22 -17.20 -5.87 2.53
N HIS A 23 -18.15 -6.70 2.08
CA HIS A 23 -18.07 -8.15 2.28
C HIS A 23 -17.26 -8.89 1.22
N PHE A 24 -16.91 -8.23 0.11
CA PHE A 24 -16.12 -8.86 -0.94
C PHE A 24 -14.66 -8.48 -0.74
N VAL A 25 -13.82 -9.48 -0.47
CA VAL A 25 -12.41 -9.32 -0.19
C VAL A 25 -11.59 -9.92 -1.33
N VAL A 26 -10.64 -9.16 -1.85
CA VAL A 26 -9.59 -9.66 -2.73
C VAL A 26 -8.35 -9.85 -1.87
N ASP A 27 -7.97 -11.09 -1.70
CA ASP A 27 -6.73 -11.48 -1.03
C ASP A 27 -5.62 -11.56 -2.08
N ILE A 28 -4.52 -10.86 -1.84
CA ILE A 28 -3.41 -10.76 -2.79
C ILE A 28 -2.10 -10.98 -2.04
N ASP A 29 -1.35 -11.94 -2.55
CA ASP A 29 0.01 -12.24 -2.14
C ASP A 29 0.94 -12.05 -3.35
N ILE A 30 2.10 -11.43 -3.12
CA ILE A 30 3.09 -11.19 -4.17
C ILE A 30 4.16 -12.29 -4.08
N LYS A 31 4.08 -13.27 -4.98
CA LYS A 31 5.04 -14.37 -5.01
C LYS A 31 6.48 -13.88 -5.12
N GLY A 32 7.31 -14.27 -4.14
CA GLY A 32 8.72 -13.94 -4.11
C GLY A 32 8.98 -12.43 -4.11
N PHE A 33 8.18 -11.66 -3.39
CA PHE A 33 8.26 -10.19 -3.38
C PHE A 33 9.68 -9.70 -3.07
N PHE A 34 10.26 -10.19 -1.98
CA PHE A 34 11.60 -9.78 -1.54
C PHE A 34 12.68 -10.11 -2.56
N ASP A 35 12.55 -11.21 -3.29
CA ASP A 35 13.54 -11.68 -4.27
C ASP A 35 13.44 -10.94 -5.62
N ASN A 36 12.33 -10.23 -5.85
CA ASN A 36 12.05 -9.58 -7.13
C ASN A 36 12.07 -8.04 -7.09
N VAL A 37 12.47 -7.43 -5.98
CA VAL A 37 12.59 -5.97 -5.88
C VAL A 37 13.67 -5.45 -6.82
N ASN A 38 13.30 -4.61 -7.78
CA ASN A 38 14.26 -3.98 -8.69
C ASN A 38 15.02 -2.85 -7.98
N HIS A 39 16.34 -2.97 -7.85
CA HIS A 39 17.19 -2.01 -7.14
C HIS A 39 17.09 -0.60 -7.73
N GLY A 40 17.14 -0.48 -9.06
CA GLY A 40 17.08 0.81 -9.74
C GLY A 40 15.72 1.51 -9.54
N LYS A 41 14.61 0.75 -9.59
CA LYS A 41 13.27 1.28 -9.33
C LYS A 41 13.15 1.74 -7.87
N LEU A 42 13.61 0.95 -6.92
CA LEU A 42 13.60 1.28 -5.49
C LEU A 42 14.35 2.60 -5.21
N LEU A 43 15.58 2.76 -5.73
CA LEU A 43 16.36 3.99 -5.54
C LEU A 43 15.67 5.21 -6.17
N LYS A 44 15.02 5.06 -7.34
CA LYS A 44 14.22 6.13 -7.95
C LYS A 44 13.00 6.50 -7.09
N GLN A 45 12.33 5.51 -6.50
CA GLN A 45 11.21 5.75 -5.58
C GLN A 45 11.67 6.50 -4.33
N MET A 46 12.80 6.10 -3.73
CA MET A 46 13.40 6.81 -2.59
C MET A 46 13.68 8.27 -2.94
N TRP A 47 14.27 8.52 -4.11
CA TRP A 47 14.53 9.87 -4.59
C TRP A 47 13.24 10.69 -4.76
N ALA A 48 12.21 10.11 -5.35
CA ALA A 48 10.90 10.73 -5.55
C ALA A 48 10.19 11.05 -4.22
N MET A 49 10.41 10.23 -3.18
CA MET A 49 9.89 10.47 -1.82
C MET A 49 10.63 11.56 -1.06
N GLY A 50 11.70 12.14 -1.65
CA GLY A 50 12.46 13.23 -1.04
C GLY A 50 13.78 12.81 -0.37
N ILE A 51 14.16 11.54 -0.41
CA ILE A 51 15.45 11.05 0.07
C ILE A 51 16.50 11.35 -1.00
N ARG A 52 17.09 12.55 -0.93
CA ARG A 52 18.00 13.07 -1.97
C ARG A 52 19.49 13.04 -1.57
N ASP A 53 19.82 12.44 -0.45
CA ASP A 53 21.23 12.25 -0.04
C ASP A 53 21.86 11.16 -0.90
N LYS A 54 22.76 11.58 -1.79
CA LYS A 54 23.47 10.69 -2.71
C LYS A 54 24.35 9.68 -1.97
N LYS A 55 24.98 10.07 -0.84
CA LYS A 55 25.82 9.17 -0.04
C LYS A 55 24.98 8.04 0.55
N LEU A 56 23.83 8.37 1.14
CA LEU A 56 22.89 7.40 1.67
C LEU A 56 22.39 6.43 0.58
N LEU A 57 21.99 6.96 -0.57
CA LEU A 57 21.53 6.12 -1.69
C LEU A 57 22.62 5.20 -2.22
N THR A 58 23.88 5.67 -2.25
CA THR A 58 25.03 4.83 -2.62
C THR A 58 25.24 3.71 -1.61
N ILE A 59 25.20 4.00 -0.31
CA ILE A 59 25.30 2.98 0.75
C ILE A 59 24.21 1.92 0.58
N ILE A 60 22.95 2.33 0.40
CA ILE A 60 21.84 1.39 0.19
C ILE A 60 22.04 0.57 -1.08
N SER A 61 22.51 1.19 -2.16
CA SER A 61 22.84 0.46 -3.40
C SER A 61 23.93 -0.59 -3.18
N CYS A 62 24.98 -0.27 -2.42
CA CYS A 62 26.02 -1.23 -2.07
C CYS A 62 25.47 -2.38 -1.21
N MET A 63 24.62 -2.07 -0.23
CA MET A 63 23.98 -3.09 0.61
C MET A 63 23.09 -4.04 -0.19
N LEU A 64 22.34 -3.52 -1.16
CA LEU A 64 21.47 -4.32 -2.02
C LEU A 64 22.26 -5.24 -2.98
N LYS A 65 23.46 -4.84 -3.36
CA LYS A 65 24.35 -5.57 -4.26
C LYS A 65 25.42 -6.39 -3.52
N ALA A 66 25.39 -6.39 -2.19
CA ALA A 66 26.33 -7.16 -1.41
C ALA A 66 26.21 -8.66 -1.70
N GLU A 67 27.32 -9.37 -1.66
CA GLU A 67 27.34 -10.80 -1.89
C GLU A 67 26.48 -11.54 -0.85
N VAL A 68 25.62 -12.42 -1.35
CA VAL A 68 24.77 -13.29 -0.52
C VAL A 68 25.30 -14.70 -0.63
N ALA A 69 25.60 -15.35 0.51
CA ALA A 69 26.11 -16.71 0.55
C ALA A 69 25.20 -17.67 -0.22
N GLY A 70 25.75 -18.41 -1.16
CA GLY A 70 25.04 -19.35 -1.99
C GLY A 70 24.29 -18.77 -3.20
N ILE A 71 24.21 -17.42 -3.32
CA ILE A 71 23.54 -16.73 -4.45
C ILE A 71 24.55 -15.88 -5.25
N GLY A 72 25.62 -15.36 -4.60
CA GLY A 72 26.57 -14.43 -5.19
C GLY A 72 26.07 -12.97 -5.12
N PHE A 73 26.32 -12.20 -6.18
CA PHE A 73 25.95 -10.77 -6.27
C PHE A 73 24.56 -10.62 -6.91
N PRO A 74 23.51 -10.26 -6.14
CA PRO A 74 22.16 -10.18 -6.69
C PRO A 74 21.95 -8.91 -7.53
N ASP A 75 21.32 -9.06 -8.70
CA ASP A 75 20.89 -7.94 -9.54
C ASP A 75 19.56 -7.34 -9.09
N LYS A 76 18.78 -8.08 -8.31
CA LYS A 76 17.47 -7.71 -7.79
C LYS A 76 17.23 -8.37 -6.43
N GLY A 77 16.20 -7.92 -5.76
CA GLY A 77 15.81 -8.45 -4.44
C GLY A 77 16.36 -7.65 -3.28
N THR A 78 15.85 -7.95 -2.11
CA THR A 78 16.35 -7.44 -0.84
C THR A 78 16.78 -8.63 0.03
N PRO A 79 17.92 -8.57 0.74
CA PRO A 79 18.37 -9.69 1.55
C PRO A 79 17.31 -10.10 2.57
N GLN A 80 16.86 -11.36 2.52
CA GLN A 80 15.93 -11.90 3.51
C GLN A 80 16.59 -11.90 4.89
N GLY A 81 15.86 -11.42 5.91
CA GLY A 81 16.42 -11.26 7.27
C GLY A 81 17.24 -9.99 7.48
N GLY A 82 17.49 -9.18 6.46
CA GLY A 82 18.17 -7.89 6.61
C GLY A 82 17.31 -6.89 7.38
N ILE A 83 17.92 -6.18 8.34
CA ILE A 83 17.22 -5.20 9.21
C ILE A 83 16.51 -4.10 8.39
N ILE A 84 17.09 -3.71 7.26
CA ILE A 84 16.56 -2.65 6.39
C ILE A 84 15.50 -3.16 5.40
N SER A 85 15.45 -4.47 5.12
CA SER A 85 14.59 -5.04 4.08
C SER A 85 13.09 -4.75 4.26
N PRO A 86 12.51 -4.79 5.47
CA PRO A 86 11.10 -4.41 5.67
C PRO A 86 10.83 -2.94 5.36
N LEU A 87 11.80 -2.05 5.61
CA LEU A 87 11.67 -0.63 5.27
C LEU A 87 11.68 -0.43 3.75
N LEU A 88 12.64 -1.04 3.05
CA LEU A 88 12.76 -0.96 1.60
C LEU A 88 11.53 -1.54 0.90
N SER A 89 11.01 -2.66 1.39
CA SER A 89 9.77 -3.27 0.93
C SER A 89 8.58 -2.33 1.07
N ASN A 90 8.47 -1.63 2.19
CA ASN A 90 7.41 -0.65 2.39
C ASN A 90 7.54 0.55 1.44
N ILE A 91 8.74 0.94 1.05
CA ILE A 91 8.96 2.00 0.04
C ILE A 91 8.44 1.54 -1.32
N VAL A 92 8.77 0.31 -1.74
CA VAL A 92 8.27 -0.25 -3.01
C VAL A 92 6.75 -0.33 -3.05
N LEU A 93 6.15 -0.86 -2.00
CA LEU A 93 4.69 -1.05 -1.92
C LEU A 93 3.91 0.25 -1.66
N ASN A 94 4.59 1.35 -1.30
CA ASN A 94 3.94 2.63 -1.11
C ASN A 94 3.25 3.15 -2.38
N GLU A 95 3.79 2.89 -3.57
CA GLU A 95 3.13 3.24 -4.84
C GLU A 95 1.81 2.50 -5.01
N LEU A 96 1.78 1.21 -4.65
CA LEU A 96 0.55 0.41 -4.67
C LEU A 96 -0.50 0.96 -3.69
N ASP A 97 -0.08 1.29 -2.47
CA ASP A 97 -0.97 1.89 -1.45
C ASP A 97 -1.60 3.19 -1.98
N TRP A 98 -0.79 4.07 -2.57
CA TRP A 98 -1.27 5.33 -3.14
C TRP A 98 -2.17 5.12 -4.35
N TRP A 99 -1.81 4.19 -5.23
CA TRP A 99 -2.60 3.89 -6.41
C TRP A 99 -4.00 3.37 -6.03
N ILE A 100 -4.09 2.42 -5.11
CA ILE A 100 -5.39 1.91 -4.64
C ILE A 100 -6.18 3.01 -3.93
N ALA A 101 -5.56 3.79 -3.07
CA ALA A 101 -6.22 4.89 -2.39
C ALA A 101 -6.75 5.96 -3.38
N SER A 102 -6.05 6.18 -4.49
CA SER A 102 -6.48 7.11 -5.55
C SER A 102 -7.74 6.64 -6.29
N GLN A 103 -8.06 5.35 -6.29
CA GLN A 103 -9.22 4.82 -7.01
C GLN A 103 -10.56 5.20 -6.35
N PHE A 104 -10.57 5.44 -5.05
CA PHE A 104 -11.77 5.83 -4.31
C PHE A 104 -11.46 6.70 -3.08
N GLU A 105 -10.60 6.24 -2.19
CA GLU A 105 -10.42 6.84 -0.87
C GLU A 105 -9.97 8.32 -0.94
N ARG A 106 -9.10 8.66 -1.89
CA ARG A 106 -8.53 10.00 -2.07
C ARG A 106 -9.12 10.80 -3.22
N MET A 107 -10.19 10.29 -3.84
CA MET A 107 -10.87 11.02 -4.92
C MET A 107 -11.45 12.34 -4.40
N PRO A 108 -11.22 13.45 -5.13
CA PRO A 108 -11.83 14.72 -4.80
C PRO A 108 -13.34 14.69 -5.08
N THR A 109 -14.09 15.39 -4.25
CA THR A 109 -15.53 15.62 -4.46
C THR A 109 -15.75 17.00 -5.06
N LYS A 110 -16.86 17.17 -5.84
CA LYS A 110 -17.25 18.48 -6.37
C LYS A 110 -17.47 19.52 -5.27
N ARG A 111 -18.04 19.10 -4.13
CA ARG A 111 -18.21 19.94 -2.95
C ARG A 111 -16.99 19.76 -2.02
N GLN A 112 -16.43 20.86 -1.55
CA GLN A 112 -15.43 20.82 -0.50
C GLN A 112 -16.12 20.55 0.85
N TYR A 113 -15.62 19.57 1.58
CA TYR A 113 -16.04 19.26 2.94
C TYR A 113 -14.96 19.72 3.90
N SER A 114 -15.37 20.26 5.06
CA SER A 114 -14.44 20.59 6.13
C SER A 114 -13.74 19.31 6.62
N GLN A 115 -12.44 19.40 6.84
CA GLN A 115 -11.69 18.30 7.44
C GLN A 115 -12.14 18.13 8.90
N GLN A 116 -12.63 16.95 9.21
CA GLN A 116 -12.96 16.54 10.56
C GLN A 116 -11.93 15.53 11.04
N ILE A 117 -11.32 15.78 12.17
CA ILE A 117 -10.32 14.90 12.77
C ILE A 117 -10.90 14.31 14.06
N ALA A 118 -10.89 12.99 14.18
CA ALA A 118 -11.29 12.29 15.39
C ALA A 118 -10.28 12.53 16.52
N LYS A 119 -10.68 12.27 17.77
CA LYS A 119 -9.81 12.42 18.95
C LYS A 119 -8.48 11.67 18.87
N ASN A 120 -8.44 10.58 18.10
CA ASN A 120 -7.23 9.78 17.85
C ASN A 120 -6.38 10.26 16.66
N GLY A 121 -6.66 11.46 16.12
CA GLY A 121 -5.95 12.03 14.97
C GLY A 121 -6.32 11.45 13.60
N THR A 122 -7.31 10.56 13.52
CA THR A 122 -7.77 9.98 12.26
C THR A 122 -8.74 10.94 11.55
N GLU A 123 -8.52 11.19 10.24
CA GLU A 123 -9.43 11.99 9.42
C GLU A 123 -10.77 11.26 9.21
N ILE A 124 -11.88 11.94 9.53
CA ILE A 124 -13.24 11.42 9.33
C ILE A 124 -13.70 11.77 7.91
N ARG A 125 -13.71 10.79 7.01
CA ARG A 125 -14.09 10.97 5.59
C ARG A 125 -15.48 10.42 5.23
N GLY A 126 -16.30 10.09 6.20
CA GLY A 126 -17.62 9.50 5.98
C GLY A 126 -18.51 10.31 5.03
N HIS A 127 -18.51 11.63 5.15
CA HIS A 127 -19.27 12.53 4.26
C HIS A 127 -18.76 12.49 2.82
N VAL A 128 -17.43 12.47 2.64
CA VAL A 128 -16.79 12.34 1.32
C VAL A 128 -17.18 11.02 0.67
N TYR A 129 -17.06 9.91 1.39
CA TYR A 129 -17.42 8.58 0.87
C TYR A 129 -18.91 8.46 0.51
N SER A 130 -19.79 9.03 1.33
CA SER A 130 -21.23 9.09 1.02
C SER A 130 -21.51 9.87 -0.25
N SER A 131 -20.85 11.01 -0.45
CA SER A 131 -20.95 11.81 -1.66
C SER A 131 -20.43 11.05 -2.89
N LEU A 132 -19.26 10.43 -2.80
CA LEU A 132 -18.68 9.64 -3.89
C LEU A 132 -19.62 8.49 -4.31
N ARG A 133 -20.21 7.78 -3.34
CA ARG A 133 -21.18 6.69 -3.62
C ARG A 133 -22.43 7.21 -4.34
N LYS A 134 -22.94 8.38 -3.95
CA LYS A 134 -24.20 8.92 -4.47
C LYS A 134 -24.07 9.56 -5.84
N TYR A 135 -22.96 10.27 -6.08
CA TYR A 135 -22.82 11.14 -7.25
C TYR A 135 -21.77 10.67 -8.25
N THR A 136 -21.14 9.52 -8.03
CA THR A 136 -20.13 8.98 -8.96
C THR A 136 -20.33 7.48 -9.18
N ASN A 137 -19.80 6.98 -10.31
CA ASN A 137 -19.72 5.54 -10.60
C ASN A 137 -18.39 4.92 -10.15
N LEU A 138 -17.66 5.58 -9.22
CA LEU A 138 -16.39 5.09 -8.71
C LEU A 138 -16.56 3.76 -7.98
N LYS A 139 -15.55 2.92 -8.12
CA LYS A 139 -15.52 1.59 -7.49
C LYS A 139 -14.99 1.73 -6.08
N GLU A 140 -15.89 1.57 -5.10
CA GLU A 140 -15.52 1.62 -3.69
C GLU A 140 -14.59 0.47 -3.36
N CYS A 141 -13.34 0.80 -3.02
CA CYS A 141 -12.32 -0.15 -2.58
C CYS A 141 -11.40 0.50 -1.55
N PHE A 142 -11.00 -0.30 -0.57
CA PHE A 142 -10.06 0.08 0.49
C PHE A 142 -9.02 -1.01 0.66
N ILE A 143 -7.79 -0.63 0.98
CA ILE A 143 -6.71 -1.57 1.22
C ILE A 143 -6.38 -1.68 2.71
N VAL A 144 -6.17 -2.89 3.17
CA VAL A 144 -5.48 -3.17 4.43
C VAL A 144 -4.24 -3.98 4.08
N ARG A 145 -3.07 -3.46 4.44
CA ARG A 145 -1.79 -4.10 4.16
C ARG A 145 -0.96 -4.25 5.44
N TYR A 146 -0.39 -5.41 5.63
CA TYR A 146 0.61 -5.70 6.64
C TYR A 146 1.80 -6.39 5.96
N ALA A 147 2.94 -5.69 5.89
CA ALA A 147 4.11 -6.07 5.09
C ALA A 147 3.75 -6.28 3.61
N ASP A 148 3.96 -7.46 3.07
CA ASP A 148 3.66 -7.92 1.70
C ASP A 148 2.26 -8.54 1.57
N ASP A 149 1.64 -8.94 2.67
CA ASP A 149 0.24 -9.37 2.70
C ASP A 149 -0.71 -8.20 2.59
N PHE A 150 -1.64 -8.24 1.63
CA PHE A 150 -2.67 -7.21 1.56
C PHE A 150 -4.02 -7.71 1.06
N LYS A 151 -5.04 -7.07 1.58
CA LYS A 151 -6.43 -7.37 1.29
C LYS A 151 -7.16 -6.11 0.82
N ILE A 152 -7.90 -6.24 -0.28
CA ILE A 152 -8.71 -5.15 -0.83
C ILE A 152 -10.17 -5.46 -0.57
N PHE A 153 -10.83 -4.57 0.14
CA PHE A 153 -12.23 -4.67 0.53
C PHE A 153 -13.11 -3.92 -0.45
N CYS A 154 -14.13 -4.59 -1.00
CA CYS A 154 -15.04 -4.05 -1.99
C CYS A 154 -16.51 -4.26 -1.57
N ARG A 155 -17.41 -3.40 -2.06
CA ARG A 155 -18.85 -3.48 -1.73
C ARG A 155 -19.62 -4.52 -2.56
N SER A 156 -19.17 -4.85 -3.77
CA SER A 156 -19.89 -5.79 -4.65
C SER A 156 -18.95 -6.70 -5.41
N LEU A 157 -19.45 -7.88 -5.82
CA LEU A 157 -18.71 -8.89 -6.58
C LEU A 157 -18.23 -8.33 -7.94
N LEU A 158 -19.02 -7.54 -8.62
CA LEU A 158 -18.63 -6.89 -9.88
C LEU A 158 -17.43 -5.96 -9.68
N ARG A 159 -17.37 -5.24 -8.56
CA ARG A 159 -16.25 -4.37 -8.19
C ARG A 159 -15.01 -5.18 -7.84
N GLN A 160 -15.17 -6.30 -7.15
CA GLN A 160 -14.08 -7.24 -6.87
C GLN A 160 -13.42 -7.75 -8.15
N ASN A 161 -14.20 -8.17 -9.14
CA ASN A 161 -13.68 -8.67 -10.41
C ASN A 161 -12.92 -7.62 -11.22
N VAL A 162 -13.36 -6.37 -11.18
CA VAL A 162 -12.65 -5.27 -11.84
C VAL A 162 -11.31 -4.99 -11.13
N VAL A 163 -11.30 -4.94 -9.81
CA VAL A 163 -10.05 -4.77 -9.04
C VAL A 163 -9.07 -5.90 -9.36
N LYS A 164 -9.52 -7.16 -9.37
CA LYS A 164 -8.69 -8.31 -9.76
C LYS A 164 -8.09 -8.17 -11.15
N ARG A 165 -8.87 -7.72 -12.14
CA ARG A 165 -8.38 -7.52 -13.52
C ARG A 165 -7.33 -6.42 -13.60
N THR A 166 -7.55 -5.31 -12.91
CA THR A 166 -6.66 -4.15 -12.96
C THR A 166 -5.31 -4.41 -12.27
N ILE A 167 -5.27 -5.27 -11.26
CA ILE A 167 -4.02 -5.63 -10.57
C ILE A 167 -3.22 -6.68 -11.35
N ARG A 168 -3.87 -7.49 -12.19
CA ARG A 168 -3.20 -8.49 -13.04
C ARG A 168 -2.62 -7.92 -14.34
N ALA A 169 -3.01 -6.73 -14.75
CA ALA A 169 -2.48 -5.99 -15.90
C ALA A 169 -1.25 -5.16 -15.54
#